data_440996021c246e876e5de95da4a4534f
#
_entry.id   440996021c246e876e5de95da4a4534f
#
_cell.length_a   1.000
_cell.length_b   1.000
_cell.length_c   1.000
_cell.angle_alpha   90.00
_cell.angle_beta   90.00
_cell.angle_gamma   90.00
#
_symmetry.space_group_name_H-M   'P 1'
#
loop_
_entity.id
_entity.type
_entity.pdbx_description
1 polymer ?
#
loop_
_entity_poly.entity_id
_entity_poly.type
_entity_poly.pdbx_seq_one_letter_code
_entity_poly.pdbx_strand_id
1 'polypeptide(L)'
;IQGDVLGAAALGVNNVLCLTGDSVEAGDQPGAKPVFDLDSISLLDTIRGMRDDGRFLSGRAIKTPPRLFLGAASNPFAPPFDYRPERLAKKIAAGAQFIQTQYCFDVPRLRSFMSEVRDMGLHESCFILVGVGPLASSRAARWMRANVPGVHIPDAVIARLEGAADEKLEGKQLCIDLIQEIREIDGVRGVHVMAYRQEELVNDI
;
A
#
# COMPACT_ATOMS: atom_id res chain seq x y z
N ILE A 1 -0.39 -21.32 -3.01
CA ILE A 1 -0.91 -20.17 -2.22
C ILE A 1 -1.81 -20.62 -1.08
N GLN A 2 -2.90 -21.40 -1.28
CA GLN A 2 -3.78 -21.78 -0.19
C GLN A 2 -3.07 -22.56 0.92
N GLY A 3 -2.18 -23.49 0.55
CA GLY A 3 -1.31 -24.22 1.48
C GLY A 3 -0.33 -23.31 2.22
N ASP A 4 0.27 -22.34 1.50
CA ASP A 4 1.22 -21.37 2.06
C ASP A 4 0.55 -20.46 3.10
N VAL A 5 -0.68 -20.01 2.80
CA VAL A 5 -1.50 -19.21 3.73
C VAL A 5 -1.80 -19.99 5.02
N LEU A 6 -2.16 -21.26 4.92
CA LEU A 6 -2.38 -22.10 6.11
C LEU A 6 -1.10 -22.34 6.90
N GLY A 7 0.02 -22.55 6.19
CA GLY A 7 1.33 -22.72 6.82
C GLY A 7 1.77 -21.46 7.56
N ALA A 8 1.61 -20.29 6.96
CA ALA A 8 1.91 -19.01 7.60
C ALA A 8 1.03 -18.78 8.84
N ALA A 9 -0.29 -19.04 8.72
CA ALA A 9 -1.21 -18.92 9.85
C ALA A 9 -0.86 -19.88 10.99
N ALA A 10 -0.45 -21.10 10.69
CA ALA A 10 0.00 -22.07 11.68
C ALA A 10 1.28 -21.64 12.43
N LEU A 11 2.11 -20.81 11.79
CA LEU A 11 3.30 -20.20 12.38
C LEU A 11 3.00 -18.88 13.12
N GLY A 12 1.73 -18.49 13.25
CA GLY A 12 1.31 -17.31 13.98
C GLY A 12 1.28 -16.01 13.14
N VAL A 13 1.39 -16.08 11.82
CA VAL A 13 1.19 -14.93 10.94
C VAL A 13 -0.30 -14.62 10.86
N ASN A 14 -0.69 -13.45 11.37
CA ASN A 14 -2.10 -13.03 11.46
C ASN A 14 -2.45 -11.89 10.52
N ASN A 15 -1.48 -11.25 9.87
CA ASN A 15 -1.70 -10.15 8.93
C ASN A 15 -1.10 -10.52 7.57
N VAL A 16 -1.89 -10.34 6.51
CA VAL A 16 -1.47 -10.66 5.14
C VAL A 16 -1.82 -9.53 4.21
N LEU A 17 -0.83 -9.00 3.50
CA LEU A 17 -1.02 -8.02 2.43
C LEU A 17 -1.11 -8.76 1.08
N CYS A 18 -2.29 -8.71 0.45
CA CYS A 18 -2.56 -9.38 -0.81
C CYS A 18 -2.18 -8.47 -2.00
N LEU A 19 -1.17 -8.86 -2.74
CA LEU A 19 -0.65 -8.13 -3.88
C LEU A 19 -0.71 -8.96 -5.16
N THR A 20 -0.92 -8.31 -6.30
CA THR A 20 -0.72 -8.95 -7.62
C THR A 20 0.77 -9.22 -7.87
N GLY A 21 1.65 -8.36 -7.30
CA GLY A 21 3.08 -8.36 -7.54
C GLY A 21 3.46 -7.53 -8.77
N ASP A 22 4.76 -7.33 -8.94
CA ASP A 22 5.35 -6.66 -10.09
C ASP A 22 5.60 -7.63 -11.24
N SER A 23 5.91 -7.11 -12.44
CA SER A 23 6.33 -7.96 -13.57
C SER A 23 7.59 -8.73 -13.20
N VAL A 24 7.67 -10.00 -13.59
CA VAL A 24 8.86 -10.84 -13.41
C VAL A 24 10.10 -10.25 -14.10
N GLU A 25 9.91 -9.39 -15.12
CA GLU A 25 10.98 -8.66 -15.80
C GLU A 25 11.68 -7.62 -14.90
N ALA A 26 11.00 -7.17 -13.83
CA ALA A 26 11.59 -6.28 -12.83
C ALA A 26 12.47 -7.01 -11.82
N GLY A 27 12.47 -8.35 -11.84
CA GLY A 27 13.26 -9.21 -10.97
C GLY A 27 14.65 -9.50 -11.50
N ASP A 28 15.44 -10.21 -10.69
CA ASP A 28 16.82 -10.61 -10.97
C ASP A 28 16.96 -12.05 -11.48
N GLN A 29 15.83 -12.73 -11.72
CA GLN A 29 15.80 -14.13 -12.18
C GLN A 29 15.36 -14.23 -13.66
N PRO A 30 16.29 -14.30 -14.63
CA PRO A 30 15.96 -14.29 -16.06
C PRO A 30 15.08 -15.46 -16.51
N GLY A 31 15.11 -16.57 -15.78
CA GLY A 31 14.30 -17.77 -16.06
C GLY A 31 12.91 -17.76 -15.43
N ALA A 32 12.56 -16.74 -14.66
CA ALA A 32 11.24 -16.63 -14.03
C ALA A 32 10.15 -16.50 -15.10
N LYS A 33 9.03 -17.19 -14.88
CA LYS A 33 7.85 -17.12 -15.76
C LYS A 33 6.68 -16.55 -14.97
N PRO A 34 5.93 -15.60 -15.55
CA PRO A 34 4.74 -15.05 -14.88
C PRO A 34 3.67 -16.14 -14.76
N VAL A 35 2.98 -16.14 -13.62
CA VAL A 35 1.81 -16.99 -13.35
C VAL A 35 0.68 -16.07 -12.93
N PHE A 36 -0.31 -15.89 -13.79
CA PHE A 36 -1.41 -14.95 -13.60
C PHE A 36 -2.72 -15.63 -13.19
N ASP A 37 -2.64 -16.69 -12.36
CA ASP A 37 -3.83 -17.41 -11.88
C ASP A 37 -4.69 -16.55 -10.94
N LEU A 38 -4.06 -15.66 -10.17
CA LEU A 38 -4.72 -14.75 -9.24
C LEU A 38 -4.15 -13.34 -9.36
N ASP A 39 -5.05 -12.35 -9.30
CA ASP A 39 -4.71 -10.97 -8.99
C ASP A 39 -4.97 -10.68 -7.51
N SER A 40 -4.71 -9.44 -7.06
CA SER A 40 -4.91 -9.08 -5.64
C SER A 40 -6.36 -9.21 -5.17
N ILE A 41 -7.35 -9.05 -6.06
CA ILE A 41 -8.78 -9.13 -5.71
C ILE A 41 -9.20 -10.59 -5.57
N SER A 42 -8.87 -11.43 -6.55
CA SER A 42 -9.16 -12.87 -6.49
C SER A 42 -8.37 -13.59 -5.38
N LEU A 43 -7.15 -13.11 -5.08
CA LEU A 43 -6.38 -13.58 -3.92
C LEU A 43 -7.07 -13.23 -2.58
N LEU A 44 -7.55 -11.99 -2.42
CA LEU A 44 -8.31 -11.57 -1.25
C LEU A 44 -9.56 -12.43 -1.07
N ASP A 45 -10.35 -12.61 -2.13
CA ASP A 45 -11.57 -13.40 -2.10
C ASP A 45 -11.30 -14.88 -1.73
N THR A 46 -10.23 -15.45 -2.30
CA THR A 46 -9.77 -16.81 -1.97
C THR A 46 -9.45 -16.95 -0.49
N ILE A 47 -8.64 -16.03 0.06
CA ILE A 47 -8.22 -16.10 1.46
C ILE A 47 -9.39 -15.79 2.40
N ARG A 48 -10.27 -14.85 2.02
CA ARG A 48 -11.50 -14.58 2.75
C ARG A 48 -12.37 -15.83 2.86
N GLY A 49 -12.59 -16.56 1.76
CA GLY A 49 -13.35 -17.83 1.78
C GLY A 49 -12.70 -18.90 2.68
N MET A 50 -11.36 -18.98 2.70
CA MET A 50 -10.65 -19.88 3.62
C MET A 50 -10.88 -19.48 5.09
N ARG A 51 -10.89 -18.18 5.40
CA ARG A 51 -11.09 -17.63 6.74
C ARG A 51 -12.54 -17.72 7.20
N ASP A 52 -13.48 -17.24 6.38
CA ASP A 52 -14.87 -17.01 6.77
C ASP A 52 -15.77 -18.23 6.52
N ASP A 53 -15.57 -18.90 5.37
CA ASP A 53 -16.38 -20.06 4.98
C ASP A 53 -15.71 -21.39 5.38
N GLY A 54 -14.43 -21.36 5.80
CA GLY A 54 -13.68 -22.55 6.19
C GLY A 54 -13.49 -23.55 5.06
N ARG A 55 -13.34 -23.09 3.81
CA ARG A 55 -13.25 -23.95 2.62
C ARG A 55 -12.11 -23.54 1.68
N PHE A 56 -11.51 -24.54 1.06
CA PHE A 56 -10.65 -24.34 -0.10
C PHE A 56 -11.49 -24.01 -1.34
N LEU A 57 -10.88 -23.48 -2.38
CA LEU A 57 -11.52 -23.26 -3.69
C LEU A 57 -12.12 -24.53 -4.29
N SER A 58 -11.57 -25.70 -3.95
CA SER A 58 -12.11 -27.02 -4.34
C SER A 58 -13.41 -27.38 -3.62
N GLY A 59 -13.89 -26.57 -2.67
CA GLY A 59 -15.04 -26.87 -1.80
C GLY A 59 -14.72 -27.75 -0.59
N ARG A 60 -13.49 -28.30 -0.48
CA ARG A 60 -13.09 -29.14 0.66
C ARG A 60 -13.02 -28.28 1.92
N ALA A 61 -13.61 -28.81 3.02
CA ALA A 61 -13.59 -28.15 4.31
C ALA A 61 -12.16 -28.03 4.88
N ILE A 62 -11.88 -26.89 5.52
CA ILE A 62 -10.69 -26.64 6.32
C ILE A 62 -11.02 -26.93 7.77
N LYS A 63 -10.32 -27.89 8.38
CA LYS A 63 -10.58 -28.31 9.76
C LYS A 63 -10.37 -27.17 10.77
N THR A 64 -9.39 -26.33 10.54
CA THR A 64 -9.08 -25.15 11.36
C THR A 64 -8.87 -23.95 10.44
N PRO A 65 -9.91 -23.13 10.20
CA PRO A 65 -9.79 -21.93 9.37
C PRO A 65 -8.73 -20.95 9.91
N PRO A 66 -7.96 -20.30 9.04
CA PRO A 66 -6.93 -19.37 9.46
C PRO A 66 -7.57 -18.08 10.01
N ARG A 67 -6.98 -17.51 11.06
CA ARG A 67 -7.38 -16.21 11.62
C ARG A 67 -6.49 -15.12 11.05
N LEU A 68 -6.94 -14.47 9.98
CA LEU A 68 -6.15 -13.51 9.22
C LEU A 68 -6.84 -12.15 9.12
N PHE A 69 -6.06 -11.11 9.29
CA PHE A 69 -6.42 -9.73 8.98
C PHE A 69 -5.87 -9.40 7.59
N LEU A 70 -6.77 -9.14 6.63
CA LEU A 70 -6.41 -9.07 5.22
C LEU A 70 -6.23 -7.63 4.77
N GLY A 71 -5.13 -7.37 4.10
CA GLY A 71 -4.82 -6.07 3.52
C GLY A 71 -4.62 -6.12 2.01
N ALA A 72 -4.67 -4.96 1.40
CA ALA A 72 -4.33 -4.75 0.00
C ALA A 72 -3.62 -3.42 -0.20
N ALA A 73 -3.02 -3.23 -1.39
CA ALA A 73 -2.44 -1.95 -1.77
C ALA A 73 -3.44 -1.09 -2.55
N SER A 74 -3.28 0.22 -2.47
CA SER A 74 -3.96 1.19 -3.34
C SER A 74 -2.98 2.27 -3.79
N ASN A 75 -3.23 2.86 -4.96
CA ASN A 75 -2.44 3.99 -5.43
C ASN A 75 -3.35 5.16 -5.83
N PRO A 76 -3.59 6.12 -4.91
CA PRO A 76 -4.39 7.31 -5.20
C PRO A 76 -3.75 8.28 -6.22
N PHE A 77 -2.45 8.12 -6.48
CA PHE A 77 -1.62 9.11 -7.19
C PHE A 77 -1.39 8.77 -8.66
N ALA A 78 -1.92 7.64 -9.15
CA ALA A 78 -1.81 7.22 -10.53
C ALA A 78 -3.15 7.29 -11.27
N PRO A 79 -3.20 7.77 -12.52
CA PRO A 79 -4.43 7.78 -13.34
C PRO A 79 -4.91 6.36 -13.67
N PRO A 80 -6.18 6.18 -14.04
CA PRO A 80 -7.26 7.16 -14.00
C PRO A 80 -7.73 7.38 -12.56
N PHE A 81 -7.84 8.66 -12.15
CA PHE A 81 -8.04 9.01 -10.74
C PHE A 81 -9.45 8.68 -10.24
N ASP A 82 -10.45 8.93 -11.05
CA ASP A 82 -11.88 8.65 -10.80
C ASP A 82 -12.17 7.16 -10.58
N TYR A 83 -11.35 6.28 -11.13
CA TYR A 83 -11.48 4.83 -10.94
C TYR A 83 -10.81 4.30 -9.66
N ARG A 84 -9.99 5.10 -8.98
CA ARG A 84 -9.24 4.62 -7.81
C ARG A 84 -10.12 4.28 -6.61
N PRO A 85 -11.12 5.09 -6.24
CA PRO A 85 -12.07 4.74 -5.19
C PRO A 85 -12.91 3.50 -5.51
N GLU A 86 -13.35 3.34 -6.76
CA GLU A 86 -14.09 2.15 -7.19
C GLU A 86 -13.24 0.88 -7.12
N ARG A 87 -11.95 0.97 -7.50
CA ARG A 87 -11.03 -0.16 -7.36
C ARG A 87 -10.77 -0.50 -5.89
N LEU A 88 -10.72 0.49 -5.02
CA LEU A 88 -10.65 0.30 -3.57
C LEU A 88 -11.92 -0.44 -3.07
N ALA A 89 -13.11 0.00 -3.48
CA ALA A 89 -14.36 -0.66 -3.12
C ALA A 89 -14.37 -2.14 -3.49
N LYS A 90 -13.88 -2.50 -4.68
CA LYS A 90 -13.76 -3.91 -5.11
C LYS A 90 -12.84 -4.72 -4.19
N LYS A 91 -11.74 -4.14 -3.72
CA LYS A 91 -10.80 -4.81 -2.78
C LYS A 91 -11.43 -5.00 -1.40
N ILE A 92 -12.18 -4.01 -0.91
CA ILE A 92 -12.90 -4.11 0.36
C ILE A 92 -14.00 -5.18 0.25
N ALA A 93 -14.76 -5.19 -0.82
CA ALA A 93 -15.79 -6.22 -1.07
C ALA A 93 -15.18 -7.63 -1.16
N ALA A 94 -13.97 -7.77 -1.68
CA ALA A 94 -13.23 -9.03 -1.72
C ALA A 94 -12.62 -9.43 -0.37
N GLY A 95 -12.69 -8.58 0.67
CA GLY A 95 -12.28 -8.92 2.04
C GLY A 95 -11.12 -8.12 2.62
N ALA A 96 -10.66 -7.06 1.94
CA ALA A 96 -9.63 -6.19 2.51
C ALA A 96 -10.15 -5.42 3.73
N GLN A 97 -9.43 -5.51 4.84
CA GLN A 97 -9.73 -4.86 6.11
C GLN A 97 -8.76 -3.70 6.39
N PHE A 98 -7.61 -3.68 5.72
CA PHE A 98 -6.72 -2.53 5.70
C PHE A 98 -6.13 -2.31 4.31
N ILE A 99 -5.75 -1.07 4.04
CA ILE A 99 -5.12 -0.65 2.80
C ILE A 99 -3.81 0.05 3.13
N GLN A 100 -2.75 -0.28 2.41
CA GLN A 100 -1.51 0.48 2.35
C GLN A 100 -1.45 1.22 1.02
N THR A 101 -1.28 2.55 1.05
CA THR A 101 -1.16 3.31 -0.20
C THR A 101 0.29 3.38 -0.69
N GLN A 102 0.46 3.78 -1.95
CA GLN A 102 1.74 4.24 -2.48
C GLN A 102 2.22 5.49 -1.71
N TYR A 103 3.50 5.86 -1.83
CA TYR A 103 4.06 7.10 -1.26
C TYR A 103 3.20 8.33 -1.56
N CYS A 104 2.86 9.07 -0.53
CA CYS A 104 2.13 10.33 -0.60
C CYS A 104 3.10 11.51 -0.48
N PHE A 105 3.32 12.20 -1.61
CA PHE A 105 3.99 13.50 -1.69
C PHE A 105 3.04 14.60 -2.20
N ASP A 106 1.80 14.23 -2.55
CA ASP A 106 0.74 15.10 -3.06
C ASP A 106 -0.49 15.00 -2.15
N VAL A 107 -0.48 15.77 -1.05
CA VAL A 107 -1.57 15.77 -0.07
C VAL A 107 -2.89 16.31 -0.65
N PRO A 108 -2.91 17.35 -1.51
CA PRO A 108 -4.14 17.75 -2.20
C PRO A 108 -4.81 16.61 -2.96
N ARG A 109 -4.02 15.80 -3.67
CA ARG A 109 -4.53 14.62 -4.39
C ARG A 109 -5.08 13.56 -3.43
N LEU A 110 -4.38 13.32 -2.33
CA LEU A 110 -4.87 12.40 -1.29
C LEU A 110 -6.20 12.89 -0.70
N ARG A 111 -6.36 14.19 -0.42
CA ARG A 111 -7.62 14.77 0.10
C ARG A 111 -8.78 14.55 -0.86
N SER A 112 -8.56 14.75 -2.17
CA SER A 112 -9.56 14.48 -3.20
C SER A 112 -9.98 13.02 -3.21
N PHE A 113 -9.02 12.10 -3.23
CA PHE A 113 -9.28 10.65 -3.15
C PHE A 113 -10.05 10.27 -1.88
N MET A 114 -9.63 10.79 -0.71
CA MET A 114 -10.29 10.49 0.56
C MET A 114 -11.70 11.09 0.67
N SER A 115 -11.99 12.20 -0.03
CA SER A 115 -13.35 12.70 -0.14
C SER A 115 -14.26 11.67 -0.81
N GLU A 116 -13.87 11.16 -1.98
CA GLU A 116 -14.62 10.14 -2.70
C GLU A 116 -14.75 8.84 -1.89
N VAL A 117 -13.68 8.43 -1.19
CA VAL A 117 -13.67 7.26 -0.29
C VAL A 117 -14.70 7.43 0.84
N ARG A 118 -14.82 8.64 1.40
CA ARG A 118 -15.83 8.94 2.44
C ARG A 118 -17.24 8.98 1.87
N ASP A 119 -17.43 9.60 0.72
CA ASP A 119 -18.74 9.69 0.05
C ASP A 119 -19.29 8.28 -0.26
N MET A 120 -18.39 7.32 -0.53
CA MET A 120 -18.73 5.90 -0.72
C MET A 120 -18.84 5.12 0.59
N GLY A 121 -18.56 5.70 1.76
CA GLY A 121 -18.56 5.03 3.08
C GLY A 121 -17.44 4.01 3.28
N LEU A 122 -16.43 3.95 2.41
CA LEU A 122 -15.41 2.90 2.42
C LEU A 122 -14.46 2.97 3.62
N HIS A 123 -14.24 4.16 4.16
CA HIS A 123 -13.39 4.42 5.34
C HIS A 123 -13.98 3.84 6.64
N GLU A 124 -15.25 3.50 6.67
CA GLU A 124 -15.91 2.87 7.83
C GLU A 124 -15.65 1.36 7.87
N SER A 125 -15.42 0.76 6.69
CA SER A 125 -15.25 -0.69 6.54
C SER A 125 -13.79 -1.13 6.45
N CYS A 126 -12.84 -0.20 6.29
CA CYS A 126 -11.45 -0.53 6.05
C CYS A 126 -10.50 0.52 6.62
N PHE A 127 -9.39 0.09 7.23
CA PHE A 127 -8.36 1.00 7.72
C PHE A 127 -7.48 1.48 6.56
N ILE A 128 -7.41 2.79 6.33
CA ILE A 128 -6.56 3.38 5.30
C ILE A 128 -5.24 3.84 5.94
N LEU A 129 -4.13 3.21 5.56
CA LEU A 129 -2.78 3.55 5.98
C LEU A 129 -2.05 4.21 4.81
N VAL A 130 -1.71 5.48 4.96
CA VAL A 130 -1.08 6.25 3.88
C VAL A 130 0.42 5.99 3.86
N GLY A 131 0.96 5.66 2.68
CA GLY A 131 2.38 5.45 2.48
C GLY A 131 3.16 6.76 2.59
N VAL A 132 4.19 6.77 3.42
CA VAL A 132 5.11 7.90 3.62
C VAL A 132 6.54 7.39 3.73
N GLY A 133 7.51 8.27 3.54
CA GLY A 133 8.90 7.92 3.76
C GLY A 133 9.84 9.08 3.46
N PRO A 134 11.01 9.11 4.11
CA PRO A 134 11.98 10.17 3.90
C PRO A 134 12.61 10.09 2.50
N LEU A 135 12.97 11.24 1.97
CA LEU A 135 13.73 11.36 0.72
C LEU A 135 15.20 11.69 1.05
N ALA A 136 16.13 10.88 0.56
CA ALA A 136 17.55 11.07 0.85
C ALA A 136 18.14 12.34 0.19
N SER A 137 17.59 12.75 -0.96
CA SER A 137 18.03 13.91 -1.71
C SER A 137 17.07 14.24 -2.86
N SER A 138 17.20 15.43 -3.43
CA SER A 138 16.50 15.86 -4.65
C SER A 138 16.82 14.94 -5.85
N ARG A 139 18.07 14.47 -5.95
CA ARG A 139 18.49 13.48 -6.96
C ARG A 139 17.73 12.15 -6.78
N ALA A 140 17.62 11.65 -5.55
CA ALA A 140 16.87 10.43 -5.25
C ALA A 140 15.39 10.60 -5.54
N ALA A 141 14.81 11.77 -5.21
CA ALA A 141 13.42 12.10 -5.52
C ALA A 141 13.15 12.10 -7.03
N ARG A 142 14.02 12.71 -7.85
CA ARG A 142 13.91 12.68 -9.31
C ARG A 142 14.02 11.26 -9.86
N TRP A 143 14.98 10.48 -9.36
CA TRP A 143 15.12 9.09 -9.77
C TRP A 143 13.87 8.28 -9.44
N MET A 144 13.35 8.41 -8.22
CA MET A 144 12.13 7.71 -7.77
C MET A 144 10.94 8.08 -8.65
N ARG A 145 10.73 9.38 -8.93
CA ARG A 145 9.67 9.86 -9.81
C ARG A 145 9.74 9.30 -11.22
N ALA A 146 10.96 9.11 -11.75
CA ALA A 146 11.18 8.62 -13.10
C ALA A 146 11.14 7.09 -13.23
N ASN A 147 11.49 6.35 -12.17
CA ASN A 147 11.75 4.91 -12.27
C ASN A 147 10.84 4.04 -11.41
N VAL A 148 10.16 4.60 -10.40
CA VAL A 148 9.27 3.82 -9.55
C VAL A 148 7.82 3.98 -10.03
N PRO A 149 7.21 2.90 -10.55
CA PRO A 149 5.86 2.98 -11.12
C PRO A 149 4.84 3.51 -10.11
N GLY A 150 4.06 4.51 -10.55
CA GLY A 150 2.96 5.05 -9.76
C GLY A 150 3.37 5.98 -8.60
N VAL A 151 4.66 6.30 -8.45
CA VAL A 151 5.12 7.34 -7.53
C VAL A 151 5.02 8.71 -8.21
N HIS A 152 4.27 9.61 -7.59
CA HIS A 152 4.16 11.01 -8.01
C HIS A 152 4.85 11.91 -6.98
N ILE A 153 5.85 12.68 -7.42
CA ILE A 153 6.56 13.66 -6.58
C ILE A 153 6.43 15.03 -7.25
N PRO A 154 5.70 15.98 -6.64
CA PRO A 154 5.53 17.33 -7.16
C PRO A 154 6.87 18.08 -7.26
N ASP A 155 6.97 19.02 -8.21
CA ASP A 155 8.18 19.86 -8.38
C ASP A 155 8.49 20.67 -7.13
N ALA A 156 7.49 21.13 -6.38
CA ALA A 156 7.67 21.84 -5.13
C ALA A 156 8.43 21.02 -4.07
N VAL A 157 8.21 19.70 -4.00
CA VAL A 157 8.94 18.78 -3.11
C VAL A 157 10.41 18.71 -3.49
N ILE A 158 10.69 18.60 -4.79
CA ILE A 158 12.07 18.56 -5.30
C ILE A 158 12.78 19.88 -5.04
N ALA A 159 12.11 21.00 -5.32
CA ALA A 159 12.66 22.34 -5.08
C ALA A 159 12.94 22.60 -3.60
N ARG A 160 12.08 22.11 -2.69
CA ARG A 160 12.30 22.19 -1.25
C ARG A 160 13.59 21.50 -0.84
N LEU A 161 13.85 20.29 -1.34
CA LEU A 161 15.09 19.56 -1.08
C LEU A 161 16.31 20.29 -1.63
N GLU A 162 16.25 20.79 -2.88
CA GLU A 162 17.35 21.52 -3.53
C GLU A 162 17.72 22.82 -2.84
N GLY A 163 16.75 23.47 -2.20
CA GLY A 163 16.99 24.70 -1.44
C GLY A 163 17.58 24.47 -0.05
N ALA A 164 17.66 23.24 0.41
CA ALA A 164 18.15 22.91 1.75
C ALA A 164 19.68 22.81 1.81
N ALA A 165 20.26 23.22 2.94
CA ALA A 165 21.69 23.04 3.21
C ALA A 165 22.05 21.57 3.45
N ASP A 166 21.13 20.78 3.99
CA ASP A 166 21.22 19.34 4.18
C ASP A 166 19.92 18.69 3.64
N GLU A 167 20.01 18.17 2.42
CA GLU A 167 18.85 17.55 1.76
C GLU A 167 18.32 16.30 2.50
N LYS A 168 19.19 15.54 3.19
CA LYS A 168 18.79 14.34 3.93
C LYS A 168 17.97 14.72 5.17
N LEU A 169 18.43 15.72 5.90
CA LEU A 169 17.71 16.25 7.06
C LEU A 169 16.37 16.87 6.63
N GLU A 170 16.38 17.63 5.53
CA GLU A 170 15.14 18.20 4.97
C GLU A 170 14.17 17.14 4.50
N GLY A 171 14.65 16.06 3.89
CA GLY A 171 13.80 14.94 3.48
C GLY A 171 13.16 14.20 4.64
N LYS A 172 13.84 14.10 5.80
CA LYS A 172 13.24 13.63 7.04
C LYS A 172 12.17 14.59 7.54
N GLN A 173 12.48 15.90 7.60
CA GLN A 173 11.53 16.92 8.05
C GLN A 173 10.29 16.97 7.15
N LEU A 174 10.47 16.90 5.83
CA LEU A 174 9.38 16.79 4.86
C LEU A 174 8.47 15.59 5.17
N CYS A 175 9.04 14.43 5.49
CA CYS A 175 8.25 13.25 5.84
C CYS A 175 7.42 13.49 7.11
N ILE A 176 7.99 14.11 8.14
CA ILE A 176 7.29 14.47 9.38
C ILE A 176 6.15 15.45 9.09
N ASP A 177 6.40 16.50 8.30
CA ASP A 177 5.40 17.51 7.93
C ASP A 177 4.24 16.85 7.18
N LEU A 178 4.54 15.96 6.22
CA LEU A 178 3.52 15.20 5.49
C LEU A 178 2.69 14.31 6.41
N ILE A 179 3.30 13.64 7.38
CA ILE A 179 2.58 12.82 8.37
C ILE A 179 1.62 13.68 9.17
N GLN A 180 2.05 14.86 9.64
CA GLN A 180 1.20 15.77 10.38
C GLN A 180 0.01 16.23 9.55
N GLU A 181 0.22 16.58 8.29
CA GLU A 181 -0.83 17.01 7.37
C GLU A 181 -1.81 15.87 7.00
N ILE A 182 -1.28 14.67 6.81
CA ILE A 182 -2.06 13.46 6.48
C ILE A 182 -2.97 13.04 7.64
N ARG A 183 -2.52 13.18 8.88
CA ARG A 183 -3.31 12.85 10.08
C ARG A 183 -4.57 13.70 10.23
N GLU A 184 -4.60 14.89 9.64
CA GLU A 184 -5.77 15.78 9.65
C GLU A 184 -6.82 15.42 8.59
N ILE A 185 -6.58 14.36 7.79
CA ILE A 185 -7.52 13.93 6.75
C ILE A 185 -8.49 12.90 7.32
N ASP A 186 -9.77 13.27 7.37
CA ASP A 186 -10.82 12.37 7.84
C ASP A 186 -10.86 11.06 7.05
N GLY A 187 -10.92 9.95 7.78
CA GLY A 187 -10.93 8.59 7.22
C GLY A 187 -9.55 7.95 7.09
N VAL A 188 -8.46 8.72 7.22
CA VAL A 188 -7.11 8.16 7.37
C VAL A 188 -6.96 7.58 8.79
N ARG A 189 -6.45 6.36 8.89
CA ARG A 189 -6.27 5.66 10.17
C ARG A 189 -4.82 5.59 10.65
N GLY A 190 -3.88 5.95 9.80
CA GLY A 190 -2.47 5.97 10.13
C GLY A 190 -1.60 6.07 8.90
N VAL A 191 -0.30 5.89 9.10
CA VAL A 191 0.69 5.90 8.04
C VAL A 191 1.40 4.55 7.94
N HIS A 192 1.90 4.25 6.75
CA HIS A 192 2.79 3.15 6.45
C HIS A 192 4.16 3.73 6.07
N VAL A 193 5.14 3.63 6.98
CA VAL A 193 6.47 4.21 6.75
C VAL A 193 7.31 3.27 5.89
N MET A 194 7.74 3.77 4.73
CA MET A 194 8.61 3.07 3.78
C MET A 194 9.96 3.78 3.71
N ALA A 195 10.91 3.34 4.51
CA ALA A 195 12.22 3.99 4.66
C ALA A 195 13.32 3.22 3.91
N TYR A 196 13.12 3.00 2.61
CA TYR A 196 14.07 2.25 1.78
C TYR A 196 15.51 2.77 1.90
N ARG A 197 16.42 1.93 2.43
CA ARG A 197 17.83 2.24 2.74
C ARG A 197 18.03 3.44 3.69
N GLN A 198 17.03 3.74 4.50
CA GLN A 198 17.04 4.80 5.51
C GLN A 198 16.30 4.34 6.78
N GLU A 199 16.35 3.03 7.06
CA GLU A 199 15.62 2.40 8.16
C GLU A 199 16.01 2.98 9.52
N GLU A 200 17.23 3.50 9.64
CA GLU A 200 17.73 4.18 10.84
C GLU A 200 16.96 5.47 11.18
N LEU A 201 16.32 6.10 10.17
CA LEU A 201 15.55 7.32 10.39
C LEU A 201 14.14 7.07 10.93
N VAL A 202 13.66 5.82 10.91
CA VAL A 202 12.28 5.49 11.32
C VAL A 202 12.02 5.84 12.78
N ASN A 203 13.02 5.70 13.64
CA ASN A 203 12.87 6.07 15.06
C ASN A 203 12.73 7.59 15.30
N ASP A 204 13.13 8.39 14.32
CA ASP A 204 13.12 9.86 14.40
C ASP A 204 11.88 10.46 13.71
N ILE A 205 11.13 9.62 12.96
CA ILE A 205 9.89 9.96 12.26
C ILE A 205 8.67 9.52 13.09
#